data_18e2375aa327c855953378863c931a56
#
_entry.id   18e2375aa327c855953378863c931a56
#
_cell.length_a   1.000
_cell.length_b   1.000
_cell.length_c   1.000
_cell.angle_alpha   90.00
_cell.angle_beta   90.00
_cell.angle_gamma   90.00
#
_symmetry.space_group_name_H-M   'P 1'
#
loop_
_entity.id
_entity.type
_entity.pdbx_description
1 polymer ?
#
loop_
_entity_poly.entity_id
_entity_poly.type
_entity_poly.pdbx_seq_one_letter_code
_entity_poly.pdbx_strand_id
1 'polypeptide(L)'
;MFEAIKNGDIELVREELKSCKNLNMLDEMGSTPLNCAIYDSKYEIVKLLLSSGANPNARDEDGARPLHLAVDRGALDIVELLLNNGANVNVADEDGTTPLYISIEEGFESIEQCLRVNGAKR
;
A
#
# COMPACT_ATOMS: atom_id res chain seq x y z
N MET A 1 -11.83 12.69 2.07
CA MET A 1 -10.58 11.91 2.17
C MET A 1 -10.04 11.50 0.81
N PHE A 2 -10.81 10.77 0.03
CA PHE A 2 -10.33 10.27 -1.26
C PHE A 2 -9.98 11.38 -2.25
N GLU A 3 -10.77 12.44 -2.29
CA GLU A 3 -10.51 13.57 -3.17
C GLU A 3 -9.21 14.27 -2.79
N ALA A 4 -8.99 14.45 -1.49
CA ALA A 4 -7.77 15.07 -0.98
C ALA A 4 -6.54 14.22 -1.36
N ILE A 5 -6.67 12.89 -1.30
CA ILE A 5 -5.59 11.97 -1.68
C ILE A 5 -5.28 12.11 -3.16
N LYS A 6 -6.30 12.09 -4.01
CA LYS A 6 -6.11 12.23 -5.46
C LYS A 6 -5.42 13.53 -5.82
N ASN A 7 -5.77 14.61 -5.13
CA ASN A 7 -5.19 15.92 -5.38
C ASN A 7 -3.83 16.12 -4.76
N GLY A 8 -3.38 15.16 -3.93
CA GLY A 8 -2.11 15.27 -3.23
C GLY A 8 -2.12 16.34 -2.16
N ASP A 9 -3.29 16.70 -1.65
CA ASP A 9 -3.43 17.74 -0.63
C ASP A 9 -3.23 17.14 0.76
N ILE A 10 -1.97 17.06 1.17
CA ILE A 10 -1.61 16.41 2.42
C ILE A 10 -2.19 17.13 3.65
N GLU A 11 -2.30 18.43 3.58
CA GLU A 11 -2.87 19.20 4.70
C GLU A 11 -4.34 18.88 4.90
N LEU A 12 -5.10 18.74 3.80
CA LEU A 12 -6.50 18.37 3.89
C LEU A 12 -6.65 16.93 4.37
N VAL A 13 -5.79 16.02 3.91
CA VAL A 13 -5.80 14.64 4.41
C VAL A 13 -5.56 14.64 5.93
N ARG A 14 -4.58 15.42 6.38
CA ARG A 14 -4.25 15.52 7.80
C ARG A 14 -5.46 16.03 8.61
N GLU A 15 -6.15 17.04 8.09
CA GLU A 15 -7.34 17.56 8.76
C GLU A 15 -8.47 16.53 8.84
N GLU A 16 -8.70 15.83 7.73
CA GLU A 16 -9.77 14.83 7.70
C GLU A 16 -9.47 13.62 8.58
N LEU A 17 -8.20 13.29 8.76
CA LEU A 17 -7.81 12.20 9.64
C LEU A 17 -8.16 12.46 11.10
N LYS A 18 -8.22 13.72 11.50
CA LYS A 18 -8.57 14.07 12.88
C LYS A 18 -9.97 13.61 13.27
N SER A 19 -10.89 13.54 12.33
CA SER A 19 -12.27 13.12 12.58
C SER A 19 -12.62 11.78 11.97
N CYS A 20 -11.68 11.15 11.27
CA CYS A 20 -11.93 9.87 10.61
C CYS A 20 -11.87 8.74 11.64
N LYS A 21 -12.92 7.94 11.69
CA LYS A 21 -13.00 6.81 12.63
C LYS A 21 -12.69 5.47 11.99
N ASN A 22 -12.69 5.40 10.66
CA ASN A 22 -12.46 4.15 9.95
C ASN A 22 -11.59 4.39 8.72
N LEU A 23 -10.31 4.07 8.86
CA LEU A 23 -9.35 4.22 7.76
C LEU A 23 -9.44 3.10 6.73
N ASN A 24 -10.31 2.11 6.96
CA ASN A 24 -10.50 1.00 6.02
C ASN A 24 -11.75 1.19 5.16
N MET A 25 -12.30 2.40 5.12
CA MET A 25 -13.45 2.68 4.25
C MET A 25 -13.07 2.52 2.79
N LEU A 26 -14.08 2.21 1.95
CA LEU A 26 -13.87 2.02 0.52
C LEU A 26 -14.50 3.19 -0.26
N ASP A 27 -13.84 3.56 -1.36
CA ASP A 27 -14.40 4.56 -2.27
C ASP A 27 -15.34 3.87 -3.27
N GLU A 28 -15.80 4.62 -4.27
CA GLU A 28 -16.72 4.11 -5.29
C GLU A 28 -16.12 2.98 -6.12
N MET A 29 -14.79 2.94 -6.23
CA MET A 29 -14.08 1.91 -6.97
C MET A 29 -13.69 0.72 -6.08
N GLY A 30 -14.07 0.75 -4.79
CA GLY A 30 -13.74 -0.31 -3.86
C GLY A 30 -12.33 -0.26 -3.30
N SER A 31 -11.67 0.89 -3.35
CA SER A 31 -10.31 1.06 -2.86
C SER A 31 -10.28 1.70 -1.48
N THR A 32 -9.29 1.29 -0.66
CA THR A 32 -9.06 1.93 0.64
C THR A 32 -8.29 3.23 0.43
N PRO A 33 -8.30 4.14 1.42
CA PRO A 33 -7.46 5.35 1.32
C PRO A 33 -5.99 5.03 1.10
N LEU A 34 -5.47 4.01 1.79
CA LEU A 34 -4.09 3.61 1.63
C LEU A 34 -3.80 3.15 0.20
N ASN A 35 -4.64 2.29 -0.36
CA ASN A 35 -4.44 1.82 -1.73
C ASN A 35 -4.56 2.95 -2.75
N CYS A 36 -5.46 3.90 -2.54
CA CYS A 36 -5.56 5.08 -3.41
C CYS A 36 -4.26 5.86 -3.42
N ALA A 37 -3.68 6.09 -2.25
CA ALA A 37 -2.42 6.84 -2.14
C ALA A 37 -1.27 6.08 -2.79
N ILE A 38 -1.23 4.76 -2.62
CA ILE A 38 -0.18 3.92 -3.23
C ILE A 38 -0.31 3.92 -4.75
N TYR A 39 -1.53 3.77 -5.25
CA TYR A 39 -1.78 3.75 -6.70
C TYR A 39 -1.25 5.01 -7.37
N ASP A 40 -1.42 6.16 -6.72
CA ASP A 40 -0.95 7.44 -7.25
C ASP A 40 0.47 7.78 -6.80
N SER A 41 1.16 6.86 -6.12
CA SER A 41 2.53 7.03 -5.63
C SER A 41 2.71 8.26 -4.75
N LYS A 42 1.73 8.54 -3.90
CA LYS A 42 1.75 9.68 -2.97
C LYS A 42 2.47 9.28 -1.67
N TYR A 43 3.79 9.22 -1.71
CA TYR A 43 4.61 8.69 -0.61
C TYR A 43 4.28 9.33 0.75
N GLU A 44 4.24 10.66 0.81
CA GLU A 44 4.02 11.37 2.08
C GLU A 44 2.61 11.09 2.63
N ILE A 45 1.63 10.93 1.76
CA ILE A 45 0.27 10.59 2.19
C ILE A 45 0.21 9.15 2.69
N VAL A 46 0.90 8.22 2.00
CA VAL A 46 1.00 6.83 2.45
C VAL A 46 1.59 6.79 3.86
N LYS A 47 2.69 7.53 4.06
CA LYS A 47 3.34 7.59 5.36
C LYS A 47 2.40 8.14 6.43
N LEU A 48 1.67 9.19 6.11
CA LEU A 48 0.72 9.79 7.05
C LEU A 48 -0.40 8.82 7.41
N LEU A 49 -0.97 8.13 6.41
CA LEU A 49 -2.02 7.16 6.65
C LEU A 49 -1.54 6.01 7.55
N LEU A 50 -0.36 5.49 7.28
CA LEU A 50 0.20 4.40 8.09
C LEU A 50 0.46 4.86 9.52
N SER A 51 1.01 6.06 9.71
CA SER A 51 1.26 6.58 11.06
C SER A 51 -0.03 6.91 11.80
N SER A 52 -1.12 7.07 11.07
CA SER A 52 -2.44 7.34 11.67
C SER A 52 -3.24 6.08 11.93
N GLY A 53 -2.66 4.89 11.69
CA GLY A 53 -3.30 3.63 12.03
C GLY A 53 -3.91 2.87 10.87
N ALA A 54 -3.67 3.28 9.63
CA ALA A 54 -4.14 2.50 8.48
C ALA A 54 -3.51 1.11 8.52
N ASN A 55 -4.32 0.09 8.22
CA ASN A 55 -3.85 -1.29 8.25
C ASN A 55 -2.99 -1.57 7.01
N PRO A 56 -1.68 -1.85 7.17
CA PRO A 56 -0.82 -2.11 6.03
C PRO A 56 -1.15 -3.40 5.28
N ASN A 57 -2.03 -4.22 5.83
CA ASN A 57 -2.44 -5.49 5.22
C ASN A 57 -3.89 -5.50 4.75
N ALA A 58 -4.59 -4.37 4.79
CA ALA A 58 -6.00 -4.32 4.44
C ALA A 58 -6.22 -4.58 2.95
N ARG A 59 -7.18 -5.45 2.63
CA ARG A 59 -7.55 -5.72 1.24
C ARG A 59 -8.58 -4.70 0.78
N ASP A 60 -8.56 -4.36 -0.50
CA ASP A 60 -9.64 -3.63 -1.10
C ASP A 60 -10.71 -4.62 -1.60
N GLU A 61 -11.72 -4.10 -2.31
CA GLU A 61 -12.83 -4.92 -2.80
C GLU A 61 -12.37 -6.02 -3.77
N ASP A 62 -11.31 -5.76 -4.54
CA ASP A 62 -10.77 -6.71 -5.51
C ASP A 62 -9.76 -7.68 -4.88
N GLY A 63 -9.56 -7.59 -3.58
CA GLY A 63 -8.60 -8.44 -2.90
C GLY A 63 -7.17 -7.94 -2.96
N ALA A 64 -6.94 -6.73 -3.50
CA ALA A 64 -5.60 -6.19 -3.59
C ALA A 64 -5.13 -5.70 -2.24
N ARG A 65 -3.92 -6.08 -1.88
CA ARG A 65 -3.30 -5.65 -0.64
C ARG A 65 -2.28 -4.56 -0.94
N PRO A 66 -2.00 -3.68 0.02
CA PRO A 66 -1.07 -2.57 -0.22
C PRO A 66 0.28 -3.00 -0.77
N LEU A 67 0.86 -4.08 -0.25
CA LEU A 67 2.18 -4.52 -0.69
C LEU A 67 2.17 -5.00 -2.14
N HIS A 68 1.15 -5.76 -2.56
CA HIS A 68 1.02 -6.17 -3.96
C HIS A 68 0.98 -4.94 -4.87
N LEU A 69 0.16 -3.96 -4.50
CA LEU A 69 -0.01 -2.76 -5.32
C LEU A 69 1.26 -1.95 -5.41
N ALA A 70 1.97 -1.78 -4.28
CA ALA A 70 3.23 -1.04 -4.27
C ALA A 70 4.29 -1.72 -5.14
N VAL A 71 4.39 -3.05 -5.09
CA VAL A 71 5.33 -3.79 -5.93
C VAL A 71 4.93 -3.68 -7.39
N ASP A 72 3.65 -3.84 -7.69
CA ASP A 72 3.14 -3.73 -9.05
C ASP A 72 3.44 -2.35 -9.65
N ARG A 73 3.38 -1.30 -8.83
CA ARG A 73 3.71 0.06 -9.26
C ARG A 73 5.22 0.33 -9.32
N GLY A 74 6.04 -0.61 -8.86
CA GLY A 74 7.49 -0.42 -8.85
C GLY A 74 7.98 0.60 -7.83
N ALA A 75 7.21 0.84 -6.78
CA ALA A 75 7.49 1.89 -5.81
C ALA A 75 8.30 1.34 -4.63
N LEU A 76 9.61 1.22 -4.80
CA LEU A 76 10.50 0.67 -3.77
C LEU A 76 10.37 1.41 -2.44
N ASP A 77 10.30 2.73 -2.45
CA ASP A 77 10.19 3.52 -1.24
C ASP A 77 8.92 3.20 -0.45
N ILE A 78 7.81 3.00 -1.17
CA ILE A 78 6.55 2.63 -0.53
C ILE A 78 6.60 1.18 -0.05
N VAL A 79 7.23 0.29 -0.80
CA VAL A 79 7.43 -1.11 -0.37
C VAL A 79 8.17 -1.15 0.96
N GLU A 80 9.28 -0.42 1.07
CA GLU A 80 10.03 -0.35 2.31
C GLU A 80 9.19 0.21 3.46
N LEU A 81 8.44 1.25 3.18
CA LEU A 81 7.58 1.88 4.18
C LEU A 81 6.51 0.92 4.70
N LEU A 82 5.88 0.17 3.80
CA LEU A 82 4.87 -0.82 4.18
C LEU A 82 5.48 -1.92 5.06
N LEU A 83 6.63 -2.44 4.66
CA LEU A 83 7.30 -3.50 5.43
C LEU A 83 7.70 -3.01 6.81
N ASN A 84 8.17 -1.76 6.92
CA ASN A 84 8.53 -1.17 8.19
C ASN A 84 7.32 -0.94 9.10
N ASN A 85 6.13 -0.94 8.53
CA ASN A 85 4.88 -0.75 9.28
C ASN A 85 4.08 -2.02 9.46
N GLY A 86 4.70 -3.19 9.24
CA GLY A 86 4.09 -4.47 9.54
C GLY A 86 3.36 -5.16 8.40
N ALA A 87 3.58 -4.74 7.16
CA ALA A 87 3.00 -5.46 6.03
C ALA A 87 3.57 -6.89 5.98
N ASN A 88 2.69 -7.84 5.69
CA ASN A 88 3.08 -9.25 5.57
C ASN A 88 3.77 -9.47 4.23
N VAL A 89 5.07 -9.77 4.26
CA VAL A 89 5.89 -9.90 3.06
C VAL A 89 5.46 -11.10 2.19
N ASN A 90 4.84 -12.10 2.78
CA ASN A 90 4.44 -13.33 2.10
C ASN A 90 2.94 -13.40 1.80
N VAL A 91 2.25 -12.26 1.83
CA VAL A 91 0.82 -12.23 1.57
C VAL A 91 0.55 -12.69 0.12
N ALA A 92 -0.48 -13.54 -0.04
CA ALA A 92 -0.91 -14.00 -1.37
C ALA A 92 -2.27 -13.39 -1.68
N ASP A 93 -2.49 -13.06 -2.96
CA ASP A 93 -3.79 -12.60 -3.41
C ASP A 93 -4.69 -13.81 -3.72
N GLU A 94 -5.86 -13.56 -4.30
CA GLU A 94 -6.82 -14.64 -4.58
C GLU A 94 -6.29 -15.68 -5.55
N ASP A 95 -5.34 -15.31 -6.41
CA ASP A 95 -4.70 -16.20 -7.36
C ASP A 95 -3.46 -16.89 -6.80
N GLY A 96 -3.14 -16.63 -5.51
CA GLY A 96 -1.95 -17.16 -4.89
C GLY A 96 -0.68 -16.38 -5.21
N THR A 97 -0.80 -15.21 -5.83
CA THR A 97 0.34 -14.40 -6.24
C THR A 97 0.90 -13.65 -5.04
N THR A 98 2.21 -13.72 -4.85
CA THR A 98 2.92 -13.01 -3.77
C THR A 98 3.61 -11.77 -4.32
N PRO A 99 3.95 -10.81 -3.45
CA PRO A 99 4.73 -9.65 -3.89
C PRO A 99 6.05 -10.05 -4.55
N LEU A 100 6.71 -11.08 -4.03
CA LEU A 100 7.98 -11.56 -4.60
C LEU A 100 7.77 -12.01 -6.05
N TYR A 101 6.71 -12.77 -6.31
CA TYR A 101 6.41 -13.22 -7.67
C TYR A 101 6.25 -12.05 -8.63
N ILE A 102 5.50 -11.01 -8.20
CA ILE A 102 5.29 -9.82 -9.02
C ILE A 102 6.63 -9.14 -9.33
N SER A 103 7.50 -8.99 -8.32
CA SER A 103 8.78 -8.32 -8.51
C SER A 103 9.67 -9.07 -9.51
N ILE A 104 9.63 -10.40 -9.49
CA ILE A 104 10.41 -11.22 -10.42
C ILE A 104 9.84 -11.10 -11.83
N GLU A 105 8.53 -11.19 -11.99
CA GLU A 105 7.88 -11.09 -13.30
C GLU A 105 8.13 -9.72 -13.95
N GLU A 106 8.12 -8.67 -13.15
CA GLU A 106 8.30 -7.30 -13.65
C GLU A 106 9.78 -6.91 -13.80
N GLY A 107 10.69 -7.73 -13.28
CA GLY A 107 12.12 -7.44 -13.35
C GLY A 107 12.58 -6.36 -12.37
N PHE A 108 11.86 -6.17 -11.28
CA PHE A 108 12.19 -5.16 -10.26
C PHE A 108 13.20 -5.73 -9.27
N GLU A 109 14.49 -5.74 -9.66
CA GLU A 109 15.53 -6.38 -8.86
C GLU A 109 15.71 -5.80 -7.47
N SER A 110 15.67 -4.48 -7.33
CA SER A 110 15.82 -3.84 -6.03
C SER A 110 14.66 -4.18 -5.09
N ILE A 111 13.45 -4.24 -5.63
CA ILE A 111 12.28 -4.64 -4.86
C ILE A 111 12.37 -6.11 -4.48
N GLU A 112 12.79 -6.96 -5.42
CA GLU A 112 12.98 -8.38 -5.15
C GLU A 112 13.94 -8.58 -3.98
N GLN A 113 15.08 -7.89 -3.98
CA GLN A 113 16.04 -7.98 -2.89
C GLN A 113 15.47 -7.48 -1.58
N CYS A 114 14.76 -6.37 -1.62
CA CYS A 114 14.11 -5.82 -0.43
C CYS A 114 13.14 -6.84 0.18
N LEU A 115 12.34 -7.48 -0.65
CA LEU A 115 11.38 -8.48 -0.19
C LEU A 115 12.11 -9.69 0.43
N ARG A 116 13.16 -10.17 -0.22
CA ARG A 116 13.91 -11.33 0.29
C ARG A 116 14.59 -11.05 1.61
N VAL A 117 15.17 -9.86 1.77
CA VAL A 117 15.81 -9.45 3.02
C VAL A 117 14.77 -9.41 4.14
N ASN A 118 13.52 -9.08 3.82
CA ASN A 118 12.43 -9.03 4.79
C ASN A 118 11.69 -10.36 4.95
N GLY A 119 12.25 -11.44 4.42
CA GLY A 119 11.72 -12.79 4.66
C GLY A 119 10.82 -13.36 3.58
N ALA A 120 10.80 -12.76 2.39
CA ALA A 120 9.97 -13.29 1.30
C ALA A 120 10.46 -14.68 0.89
N LYS A 121 9.50 -15.56 0.66
CA LYS A 121 9.77 -16.95 0.25
C LYS A 121 9.10 -17.21 -1.10
N ARG A 122 9.67 -18.11 -1.83
CA ARG A 122 9.12 -18.53 -3.11
C ARG A 122 7.83 -19.30 -2.92
#